data_eef7709aa669e3645731c4877330f1ea
#
_entry.id   eef7709aa669e3645731c4877330f1ea
#
_cell.length_a   1.000
_cell.length_b   1.000
_cell.length_c   1.000
_cell.angle_alpha   90.00
_cell.angle_beta   90.00
_cell.angle_gamma   90.00
#
_symmetry.space_group_name_H-M   'P 1'
#
loop_
_entity.id
_entity.type
_entity.pdbx_description
1 polymer ?
#
loop_
_entity_poly.entity_id
_entity_poly.type
_entity_poly.pdbx_seq_one_letter_code
_entity_poly.pdbx_strand_id
1 'polypeptide(L)'
;LVLVIDEGQNLKGEFLDVFRTLLNFETDDFKLLQLVIFGQPEMTSIIHEYPNFEDRITFNFELGPLDYESVEGIIRHRLVEKGGGDREYFTEEAIRAIHHQTQGYPRKINKLCHQLLLNMMSENEDVVSLAIVENTIGGKVPDGLMDKEEPEEEVIEEEEQEEQEEQEEKKDVAVNKLFDILRKGG
;
A
#
# COMPACT_ATOMS: atom_id res chain seq x y z
N LEU A 1 18.08 16.28 -2.65
CA LEU A 1 16.96 15.72 -3.41
C LEU A 1 16.62 14.34 -2.84
N VAL A 2 15.32 14.04 -2.72
CA VAL A 2 14.84 12.68 -2.38
C VAL A 2 14.07 12.16 -3.58
N LEU A 3 14.47 10.99 -4.07
CA LEU A 3 13.75 10.24 -5.10
C LEU A 3 13.04 9.08 -4.41
N VAL A 4 11.73 9.02 -4.60
CA VAL A 4 10.90 7.92 -4.08
C VAL A 4 10.41 7.10 -5.27
N ILE A 5 10.60 5.80 -5.21
CA ILE A 5 10.15 4.84 -6.21
C ILE A 5 9.19 3.88 -5.51
N ASP A 6 8.00 3.76 -6.05
CA ASP A 6 7.02 2.75 -5.65
C ASP A 6 7.04 1.59 -6.64
N GLU A 7 6.52 0.44 -6.23
CA GLU A 7 6.50 -0.79 -7.02
C GLU A 7 7.89 -1.19 -7.55
N GLY A 8 8.90 -1.09 -6.67
CA GLY A 8 10.32 -1.31 -7.01
C GLY A 8 10.63 -2.68 -7.61
N GLN A 9 9.79 -3.71 -7.38
CA GLN A 9 9.95 -5.02 -7.99
C GLN A 9 9.80 -5.00 -9.53
N ASN A 10 9.20 -3.93 -10.09
CA ASN A 10 9.08 -3.73 -11.52
C ASN A 10 10.32 -3.07 -12.15
N LEU A 11 11.30 -2.66 -11.34
CA LEU A 11 12.54 -2.10 -11.85
C LEU A 11 13.36 -3.16 -12.58
N LYS A 12 13.76 -2.82 -13.80
CA LYS A 12 14.77 -3.62 -14.51
C LYS A 12 16.14 -3.39 -13.85
N GLY A 13 16.94 -4.43 -13.76
CA GLY A 13 18.26 -4.37 -13.15
C GLY A 13 19.17 -3.26 -13.68
N GLU A 14 19.03 -2.90 -14.96
CA GLU A 14 19.75 -1.77 -15.59
C GLU A 14 19.54 -0.44 -14.84
N PHE A 15 18.35 -0.21 -14.27
CA PHE A 15 18.07 0.99 -13.48
C PHE A 15 18.80 1.00 -12.14
N LEU A 16 19.05 -0.16 -11.53
CA LEU A 16 19.81 -0.24 -10.30
C LEU A 16 21.26 0.24 -10.50
N ASP A 17 21.87 -0.06 -11.64
CA ASP A 17 23.19 0.47 -11.99
C ASP A 17 23.19 1.98 -12.21
N VAL A 18 22.12 2.52 -12.84
CA VAL A 18 21.94 3.97 -12.99
C VAL A 18 21.81 4.62 -11.62
N PHE A 19 20.96 4.10 -10.74
CA PHE A 19 20.81 4.64 -9.40
C PHE A 19 22.10 4.55 -8.59
N ARG A 20 22.83 3.45 -8.68
CA ARG A 20 24.16 3.33 -8.07
C ARG A 20 25.08 4.47 -8.51
N THR A 21 25.07 4.79 -9.79
CA THR A 21 25.88 5.90 -10.34
C THR A 21 25.41 7.25 -9.81
N LEU A 22 24.09 7.49 -9.78
CA LEU A 22 23.50 8.72 -9.27
C LEU A 22 23.77 8.93 -7.76
N LEU A 23 23.75 7.87 -6.98
CA LEU A 23 24.03 7.90 -5.53
C LEU A 23 25.50 8.26 -5.21
N ASN A 24 26.40 8.18 -6.19
CA ASN A 24 27.79 8.62 -6.04
C ASN A 24 27.97 10.14 -6.19
N PHE A 25 26.95 10.87 -6.68
CA PHE A 25 27.05 12.32 -6.77
C PHE A 25 26.88 12.93 -5.37
N GLU A 26 27.97 13.49 -4.88
CA GLU A 26 28.03 14.15 -3.57
C GLU A 26 28.89 15.40 -3.66
N THR A 27 28.68 16.33 -2.76
CA THR A 27 29.60 17.43 -2.47
C THR A 27 30.45 17.05 -1.26
N ASP A 28 31.44 17.87 -0.93
CA ASP A 28 32.32 17.65 0.23
C ASP A 28 31.52 17.52 1.56
N ASP A 29 30.33 18.13 1.61
CA ASP A 29 29.54 18.21 2.86
C ASP A 29 28.30 17.33 2.88
N PHE A 30 27.71 16.96 1.70
CA PHE A 30 26.44 16.23 1.66
C PHE A 30 26.17 15.49 0.35
N LYS A 31 25.34 14.43 0.45
CA LYS A 31 24.84 13.69 -0.70
C LYS A 31 23.74 14.45 -1.41
N LEU A 32 23.85 14.57 -2.74
CA LEU A 32 22.88 15.30 -3.56
C LEU A 32 21.57 14.54 -3.76
N LEU A 33 21.63 13.20 -3.73
CA LEU A 33 20.47 12.32 -3.92
C LEU A 33 20.36 11.34 -2.76
N GLN A 34 19.15 11.20 -2.25
CA GLN A 34 18.72 10.10 -1.40
C GLN A 34 17.63 9.32 -2.15
N LEU A 35 17.72 8.00 -2.12
CA LEU A 35 16.80 7.10 -2.80
C LEU A 35 16.01 6.31 -1.77
N VAL A 36 14.69 6.29 -1.94
CA VAL A 36 13.77 5.45 -1.17
C VAL A 36 13.02 4.59 -2.17
N ILE A 37 13.04 3.29 -1.98
CA ILE A 37 12.33 2.36 -2.85
C ILE A 37 11.36 1.57 -1.99
N PHE A 38 10.08 1.58 -2.39
CA PHE A 38 9.07 0.67 -1.88
C PHE A 38 8.88 -0.44 -2.90
N GLY A 39 8.79 -1.68 -2.44
CA GLY A 39 8.63 -2.83 -3.31
C GLY A 39 8.10 -4.03 -2.56
N GLN A 40 7.68 -5.03 -3.31
CA GLN A 40 7.26 -6.32 -2.77
C GLN A 40 8.49 -7.16 -2.39
N PRO A 41 8.33 -8.24 -1.59
CA PRO A 41 9.44 -9.07 -1.12
C PRO A 41 10.34 -9.63 -2.25
N GLU A 42 9.79 -9.79 -3.44
CA GLU A 42 10.52 -10.26 -4.65
C GLU A 42 11.67 -9.33 -5.03
N MET A 43 11.56 -8.03 -4.67
CA MET A 43 12.63 -7.07 -4.90
C MET A 43 13.93 -7.44 -4.19
N THR A 44 13.86 -8.11 -3.05
CA THR A 44 15.04 -8.56 -2.32
C THR A 44 15.91 -9.50 -3.18
N SER A 45 15.27 -10.41 -3.91
CA SER A 45 15.97 -11.31 -4.83
C SER A 45 16.64 -10.54 -5.98
N ILE A 46 15.94 -9.53 -6.53
CA ILE A 46 16.48 -8.67 -7.57
C ILE A 46 17.71 -7.90 -7.07
N ILE A 47 17.63 -7.32 -5.87
CA ILE A 47 18.74 -6.57 -5.27
C ILE A 47 19.98 -7.47 -5.08
N HIS A 48 19.80 -8.70 -4.62
CA HIS A 48 20.92 -9.64 -4.44
C HIS A 48 21.68 -9.99 -5.73
N GLU A 49 21.02 -9.86 -6.89
CA GLU A 49 21.69 -10.01 -8.18
C GLU A 49 22.61 -8.82 -8.52
N TYR A 50 22.48 -7.70 -7.79
CA TYR A 50 23.25 -6.46 -7.99
C TYR A 50 24.03 -6.05 -6.73
N PRO A 51 25.08 -6.77 -6.33
CA PRO A 51 25.78 -6.55 -5.06
C PRO A 51 26.36 -5.15 -4.94
N ASN A 52 26.79 -4.54 -6.05
CA ASN A 52 27.29 -3.16 -6.04
C ASN A 52 26.21 -2.11 -5.73
N PHE A 53 24.95 -2.42 -5.97
CA PHE A 53 23.82 -1.59 -5.56
C PHE A 53 23.42 -1.92 -4.12
N GLU A 54 23.39 -3.19 -3.75
CA GLU A 54 23.11 -3.66 -2.40
C GLU A 54 24.02 -3.00 -1.36
N ASP A 55 25.31 -2.85 -1.65
CA ASP A 55 26.30 -2.15 -0.81
C ASP A 55 25.97 -0.66 -0.55
N ARG A 56 25.07 -0.08 -1.32
CA ARG A 56 24.61 1.32 -1.14
C ARG A 56 23.36 1.44 -0.29
N ILE A 57 22.72 0.33 0.04
CA ILE A 57 21.51 0.32 0.87
C ILE A 57 21.94 0.53 2.33
N THR A 58 21.54 1.67 2.89
CA THR A 58 21.85 2.01 4.29
C THR A 58 20.82 1.40 5.23
N PHE A 59 19.56 1.32 4.81
CA PHE A 59 18.46 0.79 5.61
C PHE A 59 17.58 -0.11 4.74
N ASN A 60 17.22 -1.24 5.28
CA ASN A 60 16.25 -2.16 4.72
C ASN A 60 15.23 -2.50 5.80
N PHE A 61 13.95 -2.28 5.51
CA PHE A 61 12.85 -2.57 6.43
C PHE A 61 11.81 -3.42 5.72
N GLU A 62 11.41 -4.48 6.37
CA GLU A 62 10.28 -5.29 5.94
C GLU A 62 9.04 -4.86 6.73
N LEU A 63 7.99 -4.46 6.00
CA LEU A 63 6.69 -4.12 6.57
C LEU A 63 5.84 -5.39 6.65
N GLY A 64 5.77 -5.95 7.85
CA GLY A 64 4.91 -7.10 8.14
C GLY A 64 3.45 -6.74 8.38
N PRO A 65 2.60 -7.75 8.61
CA PRO A 65 1.23 -7.54 9.05
C PRO A 65 1.19 -6.80 10.39
N LEU A 66 0.11 -6.06 10.63
CA LEU A 66 -0.11 -5.32 11.86
C LEU A 66 -0.44 -6.26 13.01
N ASP A 67 0.07 -5.96 14.19
CA ASP A 67 -0.34 -6.59 15.44
C ASP A 67 -1.74 -6.12 15.88
N TYR A 68 -2.27 -6.74 16.93
CA TYR A 68 -3.62 -6.43 17.42
C TYR A 68 -3.78 -4.95 17.80
N GLU A 69 -2.82 -4.38 18.54
CA GLU A 69 -2.86 -2.99 19.02
C GLU A 69 -2.87 -2.01 17.84
N SER A 70 -2.07 -2.28 16.82
CA SER A 70 -2.02 -1.49 15.60
C SER A 70 -3.32 -1.60 14.79
N VAL A 71 -3.94 -2.79 14.73
CA VAL A 71 -5.25 -2.98 14.07
C VAL A 71 -6.33 -2.21 14.82
N GLU A 72 -6.40 -2.30 16.14
CA GLU A 72 -7.32 -1.50 16.94
C GLU A 72 -7.10 0.00 16.71
N GLY A 73 -5.84 0.44 16.74
CA GLY A 73 -5.46 1.82 16.52
C GLY A 73 -5.89 2.35 15.16
N ILE A 74 -5.70 1.58 14.08
CA ILE A 74 -6.07 2.02 12.72
C ILE A 74 -7.59 2.08 12.53
N ILE A 75 -8.35 1.15 13.13
CA ILE A 75 -9.81 1.16 13.09
C ILE A 75 -10.33 2.39 13.83
N ARG A 76 -9.90 2.62 15.06
CA ARG A 76 -10.32 3.76 15.88
C ARG A 76 -9.93 5.10 15.22
N HIS A 77 -8.70 5.23 14.76
CA HIS A 77 -8.20 6.45 14.11
C HIS A 77 -9.05 6.80 12.88
N ARG A 78 -9.36 5.83 12.02
CA ARG A 78 -10.16 6.09 10.82
C ARG A 78 -11.58 6.51 11.12
N LEU A 79 -12.20 5.93 12.14
CA LEU A 79 -13.56 6.26 12.55
C LEU A 79 -13.64 7.64 13.20
N VAL A 80 -12.70 8.00 14.05
CA VAL A 80 -12.63 9.32 14.69
C VAL A 80 -12.27 10.39 13.66
N GLU A 81 -11.18 10.24 12.93
CA GLU A 81 -10.64 11.23 12.00
C GLU A 81 -11.51 11.46 10.77
N LYS A 82 -12.17 10.41 10.27
CA LYS A 82 -12.98 10.47 9.04
C LYS A 82 -14.48 10.36 9.32
N GLY A 83 -14.88 9.67 10.37
CA GLY A 83 -16.27 9.48 10.77
C GLY A 83 -16.85 10.64 11.59
N GLY A 84 -16.01 11.53 12.11
CA GLY A 84 -16.44 12.76 12.78
C GLY A 84 -17.08 12.59 14.16
N GLY A 85 -16.75 11.51 14.90
CA GLY A 85 -17.30 11.34 16.25
C GLY A 85 -16.48 10.38 17.13
N ASP A 86 -16.55 10.59 18.43
CA ASP A 86 -15.92 9.73 19.45
C ASP A 86 -16.72 8.46 19.76
N ARG A 87 -17.69 8.10 18.89
CA ARG A 87 -18.52 6.92 19.11
C ARG A 87 -17.73 5.65 18.79
N GLU A 88 -17.83 4.67 19.66
CA GLU A 88 -17.30 3.33 19.40
C GLU A 88 -18.27 2.55 18.51
N TYR A 89 -17.84 2.21 17.30
CA TYR A 89 -18.61 1.43 16.33
C TYR A 89 -18.28 -0.06 16.34
N PHE A 90 -17.23 -0.48 17.03
CA PHE A 90 -16.79 -1.87 17.11
C PHE A 90 -16.56 -2.27 18.55
N THR A 91 -17.06 -3.45 18.94
CA THR A 91 -16.70 -4.02 20.23
C THR A 91 -15.27 -4.57 20.20
N GLU A 92 -14.67 -4.75 21.38
CA GLU A 92 -13.31 -5.31 21.49
C GLU A 92 -13.22 -6.72 20.89
N GLU A 93 -14.24 -7.55 21.11
CA GLU A 93 -14.33 -8.89 20.55
C GLU A 93 -14.42 -8.85 19.02
N ALA A 94 -15.15 -7.90 18.45
CA ALA A 94 -15.23 -7.70 17.01
C ALA A 94 -13.84 -7.34 16.43
N ILE A 95 -13.11 -6.43 17.09
CA ILE A 95 -11.75 -6.04 16.65
C ILE A 95 -10.80 -7.24 16.71
N ARG A 96 -10.89 -8.07 17.76
CA ARG A 96 -10.10 -9.31 17.86
C ARG A 96 -10.40 -10.28 16.74
N ALA A 97 -11.68 -10.46 16.41
CA ALA A 97 -12.10 -11.32 15.31
C ALA A 97 -11.64 -10.78 13.96
N ILE A 98 -11.70 -9.46 13.74
CA ILE A 98 -11.17 -8.79 12.54
C ILE A 98 -9.67 -9.04 12.41
N HIS A 99 -8.89 -8.82 13.47
CA HIS A 99 -7.45 -9.08 13.46
C HIS A 99 -7.14 -10.53 13.08
N HIS A 100 -7.84 -11.48 13.71
CA HIS A 100 -7.65 -12.90 13.42
C HIS A 100 -7.98 -13.24 11.96
N GLN A 101 -9.10 -12.73 11.44
CA GLN A 101 -9.55 -13.03 10.07
C GLN A 101 -8.67 -12.38 9.00
N THR A 102 -8.21 -11.17 9.27
CA THR A 102 -7.41 -10.40 8.31
C THR A 102 -5.92 -10.67 8.41
N GLN A 103 -5.49 -11.36 9.49
CA GLN A 103 -4.08 -11.59 9.80
C GLN A 103 -3.27 -10.29 9.85
N GLY A 104 -3.90 -9.17 10.22
CA GLY A 104 -3.25 -7.86 10.32
C GLY A 104 -2.95 -7.16 8.99
N TYR A 105 -3.42 -7.66 7.85
CA TYR A 105 -3.19 -7.01 6.56
C TYR A 105 -4.11 -5.80 6.37
N PRO A 106 -3.58 -4.56 6.18
CA PRO A 106 -4.38 -3.33 6.16
C PRO A 106 -5.48 -3.29 5.10
N ARG A 107 -5.21 -3.77 3.87
CA ARG A 107 -6.22 -3.84 2.81
C ARG A 107 -7.39 -4.76 3.20
N LYS A 108 -7.10 -5.93 3.78
CA LYS A 108 -8.14 -6.86 4.26
C LYS A 108 -8.93 -6.27 5.42
N ILE A 109 -8.27 -5.57 6.35
CA ILE A 109 -8.92 -4.89 7.48
C ILE A 109 -9.92 -3.88 6.95
N ASN A 110 -9.51 -3.02 6.01
CA ASN A 110 -10.37 -2.00 5.44
C ASN A 110 -11.60 -2.60 4.75
N LYS A 111 -11.39 -3.59 3.89
CA LYS A 111 -12.48 -4.28 3.17
C LYS A 111 -13.46 -4.93 4.16
N LEU A 112 -12.96 -5.65 5.15
CA LEU A 112 -13.81 -6.29 6.14
C LEU A 112 -14.56 -5.28 7.02
N CYS A 113 -13.89 -4.24 7.52
CA CYS A 113 -14.55 -3.19 8.32
C CYS A 113 -15.65 -2.48 7.54
N HIS A 114 -15.44 -2.20 6.25
CA HIS A 114 -16.46 -1.61 5.39
C HIS A 114 -17.70 -2.50 5.30
N GLN A 115 -17.52 -3.80 5.00
CA GLN A 115 -18.63 -4.77 4.95
C GLN A 115 -19.36 -4.88 6.28
N LEU A 116 -18.63 -4.90 7.39
CA LEU A 116 -19.20 -4.98 8.74
C LEU A 116 -20.07 -3.77 9.09
N LEU A 117 -19.62 -2.55 8.73
CA LEU A 117 -20.41 -1.34 8.93
C LEU A 117 -21.70 -1.34 8.10
N LEU A 118 -21.64 -1.83 6.85
CA LEU A 118 -22.83 -1.99 6.02
C LEU A 118 -23.81 -3.00 6.62
N ASN A 119 -23.33 -4.14 7.09
CA ASN A 119 -24.17 -5.15 7.73
C ASN A 119 -24.79 -4.65 9.04
N MET A 120 -24.01 -3.96 9.88
CA MET A 120 -24.50 -3.30 11.09
C MET A 120 -25.66 -2.34 10.77
N MET A 121 -25.51 -1.53 9.73
CA MET A 121 -26.57 -0.60 9.30
C MET A 121 -27.81 -1.34 8.77
N SER A 122 -27.63 -2.42 8.02
CA SER A 122 -28.75 -3.21 7.48
C SER A 122 -29.52 -3.97 8.56
N GLU A 123 -28.86 -4.40 9.63
CA GLU A 123 -29.44 -5.06 10.79
C GLU A 123 -30.04 -4.03 11.80
N ASN A 124 -29.89 -2.72 11.50
CA ASN A 124 -30.31 -1.60 12.36
C ASN A 124 -29.68 -1.68 13.76
N GLU A 125 -28.45 -2.13 13.81
CA GLU A 125 -27.63 -2.19 15.02
C GLU A 125 -26.78 -0.92 15.16
N ASP A 126 -26.39 -0.61 16.38
CA ASP A 126 -25.61 0.58 16.70
C ASP A 126 -24.11 0.34 16.73
N VAL A 127 -23.69 -0.91 16.89
CA VAL A 127 -22.31 -1.33 17.10
C VAL A 127 -22.07 -2.67 16.39
N VAL A 128 -20.93 -2.81 15.76
CA VAL A 128 -20.45 -4.08 15.21
C VAL A 128 -20.02 -4.98 16.36
N SER A 129 -20.83 -5.98 16.63
CA SER A 129 -20.58 -7.02 17.62
C SER A 129 -19.85 -8.23 17.00
N LEU A 130 -19.35 -9.13 17.83
CA LEU A 130 -18.79 -10.41 17.38
C LEU A 130 -19.77 -11.19 16.50
N ALA A 131 -21.07 -11.18 16.84
CA ALA A 131 -22.10 -11.87 16.07
C ALA A 131 -22.18 -11.36 14.61
N ILE A 132 -22.13 -10.04 14.41
CA ILE A 132 -22.11 -9.45 13.06
C ILE A 132 -20.85 -9.89 12.31
N VAL A 133 -19.69 -9.94 12.97
CA VAL A 133 -18.44 -10.39 12.35
C VAL A 133 -18.56 -11.84 11.92
N GLU A 134 -19.04 -12.74 12.80
CA GLU A 134 -19.21 -14.17 12.50
C GLU A 134 -20.19 -14.39 11.34
N ASN A 135 -21.33 -13.68 11.34
CA ASN A 135 -22.31 -13.74 10.28
C ASN A 135 -21.71 -13.27 8.94
N THR A 136 -20.92 -12.20 8.94
CA THR A 136 -20.29 -11.64 7.73
C THR A 136 -19.22 -12.58 7.16
N ILE A 137 -18.43 -13.21 8.03
CA ILE A 137 -17.37 -14.13 7.60
C ILE A 137 -17.95 -15.46 7.10
N GLY A 138 -19.02 -15.94 7.73
CA GLY A 138 -19.67 -17.22 7.43
C GLY A 138 -20.82 -17.15 6.44
N GLY A 139 -21.35 -15.95 6.13
CA GLY A 139 -22.53 -15.71 5.32
C GLY A 139 -22.24 -14.93 4.04
N LYS A 140 -23.08 -15.14 3.03
CA LYS A 140 -23.14 -14.25 1.87
C LYS A 140 -23.69 -12.90 2.31
N VAL A 141 -23.17 -11.81 1.74
CA VAL A 141 -23.75 -10.47 1.88
C VAL A 141 -25.23 -10.52 1.54
N PRO A 142 -26.13 -9.89 2.32
CA PRO A 142 -27.55 -9.85 1.98
C PRO A 142 -27.75 -9.24 0.59
N ASP A 143 -28.49 -9.93 -0.27
CA ASP A 143 -28.73 -9.59 -1.67
C ASP A 143 -29.32 -8.18 -1.92
N GLY A 144 -29.79 -7.49 -0.89
CA GLY A 144 -30.43 -6.17 -1.02
C GLY A 144 -29.50 -4.96 -1.01
N LEU A 145 -28.22 -5.14 -0.76
CA LEU A 145 -27.19 -4.05 -0.74
C LEU A 145 -26.23 -4.11 -1.94
N MET A 146 -26.33 -5.16 -2.77
CA MET A 146 -25.54 -5.31 -3.99
C MET A 146 -26.10 -4.61 -5.23
N ASP A 147 -27.32 -4.04 -5.16
CA ASP A 147 -28.03 -3.54 -6.35
C ASP A 147 -27.68 -2.09 -6.74
N LYS A 148 -26.48 -1.57 -6.51
CA LYS A 148 -26.02 -0.33 -7.16
C LYS A 148 -24.52 -0.14 -7.31
N GLU A 149 -23.70 -1.15 -7.15
CA GLU A 149 -22.31 -1.05 -7.59
C GLU A 149 -21.96 -2.32 -8.37
N GLU A 150 -22.35 -2.32 -9.65
CA GLU A 150 -21.72 -3.14 -10.67
C GLU A 150 -20.34 -2.57 -10.99
N PRO A 151 -19.50 -3.39 -11.52
CA PRO A 151 -18.27 -3.97 -10.99
C PRO A 151 -17.15 -2.95 -11.07
N GLU A 152 -16.78 -2.40 -9.96
CA GLU A 152 -15.52 -1.66 -9.85
C GLU A 152 -14.29 -2.54 -10.16
N GLU A 153 -14.42 -3.87 -10.22
CA GLU A 153 -13.26 -4.72 -10.54
C GLU A 153 -12.81 -4.59 -12.00
N GLU A 154 -13.71 -4.48 -12.97
CA GLU A 154 -13.30 -4.24 -14.37
C GLU A 154 -12.91 -2.77 -14.64
N VAL A 155 -13.59 -1.82 -14.00
CA VAL A 155 -13.26 -0.39 -14.13
C VAL A 155 -11.98 -0.04 -13.37
N ILE A 156 -11.74 -0.67 -12.21
CA ILE A 156 -10.50 -0.47 -11.46
C ILE A 156 -9.32 -1.14 -12.20
N GLU A 157 -9.52 -2.31 -12.83
CA GLU A 157 -8.46 -2.91 -13.64
C GLU A 157 -8.18 -2.11 -14.91
N GLU A 158 -9.19 -1.51 -15.56
CA GLU A 158 -8.98 -0.62 -16.71
C GLU A 158 -8.39 0.74 -16.28
N GLU A 159 -8.87 1.36 -15.21
CA GLU A 159 -8.29 2.61 -14.68
C GLU A 159 -6.88 2.37 -14.10
N GLU A 160 -6.63 1.24 -13.39
CA GLU A 160 -5.28 0.89 -12.94
C GLU A 160 -4.34 0.55 -14.11
N GLN A 161 -4.83 -0.02 -15.21
CA GLN A 161 -4.04 -0.27 -16.41
C GLN A 161 -3.77 1.02 -17.17
N GLU A 162 -4.74 1.90 -17.36
CA GLU A 162 -4.54 3.23 -17.97
C GLU A 162 -3.62 4.12 -17.12
N GLU A 163 -3.78 4.12 -15.78
CA GLU A 163 -2.85 4.84 -14.89
C GLU A 163 -1.43 4.23 -14.90
N GLN A 164 -1.31 2.91 -15.04
CA GLN A 164 -0.01 2.24 -15.15
C GLN A 164 0.65 2.54 -16.50
N GLU A 165 -0.08 2.53 -17.62
CA GLU A 165 0.45 2.90 -18.93
C GLU A 165 0.85 4.39 -18.97
N GLU A 166 0.03 5.29 -18.41
CA GLU A 166 0.36 6.73 -18.33
C GLU A 166 1.56 7.00 -17.40
N GLN A 167 1.70 6.20 -16.33
CA GLN A 167 2.85 6.27 -15.44
C GLN A 167 4.11 5.67 -16.06
N GLU A 168 4.00 4.60 -16.85
CA GLU A 168 5.14 4.05 -17.61
C GLU A 168 5.61 5.05 -18.67
N GLU A 169 4.71 5.67 -19.41
CA GLU A 169 5.07 6.68 -20.42
C GLU A 169 5.73 7.92 -19.77
N LYS A 170 5.20 8.37 -18.62
CA LYS A 170 5.81 9.46 -17.84
C LYS A 170 7.18 9.08 -17.26
N LYS A 171 7.36 7.82 -16.83
CA LYS A 171 8.63 7.28 -16.34
C LYS A 171 9.67 7.23 -17.47
N ASP A 172 9.31 6.74 -18.64
CA ASP A 172 10.20 6.68 -19.79
C ASP A 172 10.62 8.07 -20.29
N VAL A 173 9.70 9.03 -20.28
CA VAL A 173 10.02 10.44 -20.61
C VAL A 173 10.96 11.06 -19.56
N ALA A 174 10.75 10.79 -18.29
CA ALA A 174 11.62 11.32 -17.22
C ALA A 174 13.01 10.70 -17.25
N VAL A 175 13.10 9.39 -17.50
CA VAL A 175 14.36 8.66 -17.64
C VAL A 175 15.13 9.14 -18.87
N ASN A 176 14.47 9.30 -20.02
CA ASN A 176 15.09 9.80 -21.24
C ASN A 176 15.59 11.25 -21.06
N LYS A 177 14.83 12.12 -20.38
CA LYS A 177 15.30 13.45 -20.01
C LYS A 177 16.54 13.42 -19.09
N LEU A 178 16.58 12.50 -18.14
CA LEU A 178 17.72 12.33 -17.26
C LEU A 178 18.96 11.87 -18.02
N PHE A 179 18.82 10.93 -18.95
CA PHE A 179 19.88 10.50 -19.85
C PHE A 179 20.39 11.63 -20.74
N ASP A 180 19.50 12.47 -21.28
CA ASP A 180 19.88 13.63 -22.10
C ASP A 180 20.66 14.69 -21.30
N ILE A 181 20.30 14.90 -20.04
CA ILE A 181 21.04 15.83 -19.14
C ILE A 181 22.43 15.28 -18.84
N LEU A 182 22.54 13.98 -18.53
CA LEU A 182 23.83 13.34 -18.23
C LEU A 182 24.75 13.30 -19.46
N ARG A 183 24.20 13.18 -20.67
CA ARG A 183 24.96 13.14 -21.93
C ARG A 183 25.45 14.51 -22.39
N LYS A 184 24.80 15.59 -21.98
CA LYS A 184 25.17 16.99 -22.33
C LYS A 184 26.10 17.65 -21.31
N GLY A 185 26.33 17.00 -20.14
CA GLY A 185 27.16 17.55 -19.06
C GLY A 185 28.58 16.95 -18.97
N GLY A 186 29.03 16.19 -19.97
CA GLY A 186 30.36 15.57 -20.04
C GLY A 186 31.27 16.27 -21.05
#